data_f97f05e54b5f2b3023c1ac02990a3ad0
#
_entry.id   f97f05e54b5f2b3023c1ac02990a3ad0
#
_cell.length_a   1.000
_cell.length_b   1.000
_cell.length_c   1.000
_cell.angle_alpha   90.00
_cell.angle_beta   90.00
_cell.angle_gamma   90.00
#
_symmetry.space_group_name_H-M   'P 1'
#
loop_
_entity.id
_entity.type
_entity.pdbx_description
1 polymer ?
#
loop_
_entity_poly.entity_id
_entity_poly.type
_entity_poly.pdbx_seq_one_letter_code
_entity_poly.pdbx_strand_id
1 'polypeptide(L)'
;MTATSIPEGMNEKEYYERVVSEEEFLRWYKEQDHPTYENPSVTADMVAYCFVEGRLKLLVIRRKTHPCQHRVALVGGFLQKHEDAIQACIREVQEEVGLELTPQKVEQLMTVSTPGRDPRGWVITIAHLVYLPAEAVNLVRAGDDAKEVLFLDVDFKQGECSLDGRVLTAEDFAFDHYEIVQESIKRIQGRLAWNPTFLHLLEEPFTVYEATELVNLIHPDKEILTNNFLVTYGSYVEEVGVKRVPKKKPRKTYRWKESEGQKD
;
A
#
# COMPACT_ATOMS: atom_id res chain seq x y z
N MET A 1 41.25 26.98 -18.39
CA MET A 1 41.02 26.18 -17.20
C MET A 1 42.35 26.05 -16.48
N THR A 2 42.54 26.73 -15.35
CA THR A 2 43.73 26.66 -14.55
C THR A 2 43.78 25.28 -13.90
N ALA A 3 44.80 24.47 -14.24
CA ALA A 3 45.05 23.21 -13.56
C ALA A 3 45.28 23.50 -12.06
N THR A 4 44.33 23.25 -11.24
CA THR A 4 44.41 23.37 -9.79
C THR A 4 45.39 22.28 -9.33
N SER A 5 46.55 22.64 -8.83
CA SER A 5 47.56 21.66 -8.37
C SER A 5 47.06 21.01 -7.06
N ILE A 6 47.04 19.68 -7.05
CA ILE A 6 46.75 18.92 -5.83
C ILE A 6 47.80 19.24 -4.76
N PRO A 7 47.44 19.54 -3.52
CA PRO A 7 48.39 19.83 -2.44
C PRO A 7 49.39 18.67 -2.24
N GLU A 8 50.64 19.00 -1.89
CA GLU A 8 51.71 18.02 -1.65
C GLU A 8 51.29 17.08 -0.48
N GLY A 9 51.36 15.76 -0.73
CA GLY A 9 50.97 14.73 0.23
C GLY A 9 49.51 14.29 0.17
N MET A 10 48.70 14.85 -0.71
CA MET A 10 47.30 14.47 -0.89
C MET A 10 47.14 13.73 -2.23
N ASN A 11 46.39 12.61 -2.25
CA ASN A 11 46.03 11.96 -3.49
C ASN A 11 44.82 12.64 -4.15
N GLU A 12 44.59 12.33 -5.43
CA GLU A 12 43.50 12.94 -6.22
C GLU A 12 42.13 12.74 -5.57
N LYS A 13 41.83 11.54 -5.11
CA LYS A 13 40.54 11.22 -4.47
C LYS A 13 40.33 12.04 -3.20
N GLU A 14 41.35 12.13 -2.33
CA GLU A 14 41.28 12.94 -1.11
C GLU A 14 41.09 14.43 -1.41
N TYR A 15 41.72 14.93 -2.48
CA TYR A 15 41.58 16.30 -2.92
C TYR A 15 40.12 16.61 -3.33
N TYR A 16 39.52 15.76 -4.17
CA TYR A 16 38.14 15.95 -4.62
C TYR A 16 37.14 15.71 -3.49
N GLU A 17 37.38 14.78 -2.56
CA GLU A 17 36.47 14.51 -1.43
C GLU A 17 36.51 15.58 -0.33
N ARG A 18 37.61 16.37 -0.19
CA ARG A 18 37.82 17.22 0.98
C ARG A 18 38.05 18.70 0.69
N VAL A 19 38.51 19.04 -0.50
CA VAL A 19 39.03 20.38 -0.79
C VAL A 19 38.18 21.15 -1.80
N VAL A 20 37.72 20.48 -2.86
CA VAL A 20 36.95 21.15 -3.91
C VAL A 20 35.48 21.43 -3.49
N SER A 21 34.79 22.21 -4.30
CA SER A 21 33.34 22.39 -4.14
C SER A 21 32.60 21.09 -4.46
N GLU A 22 31.38 20.95 -3.89
CA GLU A 22 30.50 19.80 -4.19
C GLU A 22 30.22 19.65 -5.68
N GLU A 23 30.05 20.77 -6.41
CA GLU A 23 29.83 20.74 -7.85
C GLU A 23 31.05 20.16 -8.61
N GLU A 24 32.25 20.55 -8.22
CA GLU A 24 33.50 20.02 -8.81
C GLU A 24 33.68 18.55 -8.44
N PHE A 25 33.41 18.16 -7.19
CA PHE A 25 33.41 16.76 -6.76
C PHE A 25 32.46 15.91 -7.59
N LEU A 26 31.21 16.33 -7.74
CA LEU A 26 30.20 15.57 -8.48
C LEU A 26 30.54 15.44 -9.97
N ARG A 27 31.23 16.45 -10.55
CA ARG A 27 31.69 16.39 -11.92
C ARG A 27 32.80 15.37 -12.06
N TRP A 28 33.82 15.45 -11.21
CA TRP A 28 34.93 14.50 -11.15
C TRP A 28 34.43 13.08 -10.87
N TYR A 29 33.55 12.90 -9.91
CA TYR A 29 32.98 11.60 -9.53
C TYR A 29 32.31 10.90 -10.72
N LYS A 30 31.55 11.62 -11.54
CA LYS A 30 30.88 11.07 -12.72
C LYS A 30 31.85 10.59 -13.82
N GLU A 31 33.07 11.10 -13.83
CA GLU A 31 34.11 10.75 -14.78
C GLU A 31 34.98 9.57 -14.31
N GLN A 32 34.84 9.15 -13.05
CA GLN A 32 35.58 8.05 -12.48
C GLN A 32 35.05 6.69 -12.93
N ASP A 33 35.96 5.72 -13.00
CA ASP A 33 35.62 4.32 -13.26
C ASP A 33 35.13 3.68 -11.95
N HIS A 34 33.81 3.64 -11.78
CA HIS A 34 33.18 3.08 -10.58
C HIS A 34 32.97 1.58 -10.73
N PRO A 35 33.11 0.81 -9.62
CA PRO A 35 32.71 -0.59 -9.64
C PRO A 35 31.24 -0.73 -10.07
N THR A 36 31.01 -1.55 -11.09
CA THR A 36 29.64 -1.90 -11.48
C THR A 36 29.13 -2.96 -10.52
N TYR A 37 28.17 -2.58 -9.69
CA TYR A 37 27.44 -3.52 -8.82
C TYR A 37 26.22 -4.06 -9.55
N GLU A 38 25.89 -5.33 -9.29
CA GLU A 38 24.60 -5.86 -9.68
C GLU A 38 23.53 -5.12 -8.87
N ASN A 39 22.54 -4.58 -9.56
CA ASN A 39 21.46 -3.82 -8.93
C ASN A 39 20.17 -4.63 -8.94
N PRO A 40 19.40 -4.63 -7.85
CA PRO A 40 18.08 -5.23 -7.86
C PRO A 40 17.13 -4.45 -8.77
N SER A 41 16.24 -5.17 -9.43
CA SER A 41 15.02 -4.54 -9.93
C SER A 41 14.10 -4.23 -8.77
N VAL A 42 13.39 -3.11 -8.82
CA VAL A 42 12.46 -2.72 -7.76
C VAL A 42 11.04 -2.74 -8.32
N THR A 43 10.11 -3.33 -7.56
CA THR A 43 8.67 -3.31 -7.85
C THR A 43 7.91 -2.52 -6.78
N ALA A 44 6.73 -2.03 -7.15
CA ALA A 44 5.74 -1.51 -6.22
C ALA A 44 4.50 -2.38 -6.29
N ASP A 45 4.12 -3.01 -5.18
CA ASP A 45 2.95 -3.88 -5.09
C ASP A 45 1.91 -3.25 -4.16
N MET A 46 0.62 -3.38 -4.50
CA MET A 46 -0.48 -2.78 -3.76
C MET A 46 -1.34 -3.82 -3.06
N VAL A 47 -1.48 -3.69 -1.74
CA VAL A 47 -2.49 -4.38 -0.94
C VAL A 47 -3.67 -3.42 -0.77
N ALA A 48 -4.74 -3.63 -1.53
CA ALA A 48 -5.89 -2.75 -1.55
C ALA A 48 -7.12 -3.43 -0.98
N TYR A 49 -7.64 -2.87 0.10
CA TYR A 49 -8.87 -3.33 0.73
C TYR A 49 -10.04 -2.43 0.39
N CYS A 50 -11.24 -2.99 0.32
CA CYS A 50 -12.50 -2.26 0.32
C CYS A 50 -13.52 -2.94 1.26
N PHE A 51 -14.52 -2.19 1.68
CA PHE A 51 -15.61 -2.67 2.55
C PHE A 51 -16.92 -2.58 1.80
N VAL A 52 -17.49 -3.72 1.44
CA VAL A 52 -18.68 -3.81 0.59
C VAL A 52 -19.68 -4.78 1.21
N GLU A 53 -20.93 -4.33 1.40
CA GLU A 53 -22.02 -5.17 1.90
C GLU A 53 -21.70 -5.91 3.22
N GLY A 54 -20.97 -5.23 4.13
CA GLY A 54 -20.58 -5.82 5.41
C GLY A 54 -19.42 -6.80 5.35
N ARG A 55 -18.69 -6.87 4.23
CA ARG A 55 -17.53 -7.75 4.03
C ARG A 55 -16.29 -6.96 3.67
N LEU A 56 -15.17 -7.39 4.21
CA LEU A 56 -13.85 -6.91 3.80
C LEU A 56 -13.38 -7.70 2.59
N LYS A 57 -12.92 -6.98 1.58
CA LYS A 57 -12.46 -7.57 0.32
C LYS A 57 -11.07 -7.06 -0.03
N LEU A 58 -10.26 -7.93 -0.59
CA LEU A 58 -8.93 -7.64 -1.11
C LEU A 58 -8.96 -7.67 -2.64
N LEU A 59 -8.53 -6.58 -3.26
CA LEU A 59 -8.34 -6.50 -4.69
C LEU A 59 -7.10 -7.28 -5.11
N VAL A 60 -7.25 -8.19 -6.06
CA VAL A 60 -6.16 -8.95 -6.68
C VAL A 60 -6.42 -9.13 -8.17
N ILE A 61 -5.39 -9.49 -8.90
CA ILE A 61 -5.49 -9.92 -10.29
C ILE A 61 -5.20 -11.42 -10.40
N ARG A 62 -5.75 -12.06 -11.43
CA ARG A 62 -5.30 -13.38 -11.87
C ARG A 62 -4.28 -13.21 -12.99
N ARG A 63 -3.08 -13.73 -12.78
CA ARG A 63 -1.99 -13.60 -13.75
C ARG A 63 -2.30 -14.32 -15.05
N LYS A 64 -2.06 -13.65 -16.17
CA LYS A 64 -2.26 -14.17 -17.53
C LYS A 64 -1.06 -14.98 -18.01
N THR A 65 0.15 -14.60 -17.57
CA THR A 65 1.43 -15.09 -18.10
C THR A 65 2.34 -15.64 -17.01
N HIS A 66 3.40 -16.34 -17.41
CA HIS A 66 4.48 -16.75 -16.51
C HIS A 66 5.33 -15.54 -16.03
N PRO A 67 5.99 -15.66 -14.88
CA PRO A 67 5.89 -16.75 -13.89
C PRO A 67 4.56 -16.72 -13.13
N CYS A 68 4.23 -17.79 -12.44
CA CYS A 68 3.01 -17.94 -11.62
C CYS A 68 1.70 -17.75 -12.43
N GLN A 69 1.66 -18.23 -13.66
CA GLN A 69 0.46 -18.16 -14.51
C GLN A 69 -0.77 -18.77 -13.81
N HIS A 70 -1.91 -18.08 -13.90
CA HIS A 70 -3.21 -18.41 -13.29
C HIS A 70 -3.28 -18.27 -11.77
N ARG A 71 -2.20 -17.96 -11.07
CA ARG A 71 -2.23 -17.63 -9.65
C ARG A 71 -2.76 -16.20 -9.43
N VAL A 72 -3.29 -15.93 -8.23
CA VAL A 72 -3.69 -14.58 -7.85
C VAL A 72 -2.45 -13.78 -7.42
N ALA A 73 -2.45 -12.50 -7.74
CA ALA A 73 -1.37 -11.60 -7.42
C ALA A 73 -1.90 -10.25 -6.93
N LEU A 74 -1.11 -9.55 -6.15
CA LEU A 74 -1.32 -8.14 -5.90
C LEU A 74 -1.15 -7.37 -7.22
N VAL A 75 -1.83 -6.24 -7.32
CA VAL A 75 -1.62 -5.27 -8.42
C VAL A 75 -0.27 -4.60 -8.21
N GLY A 76 0.55 -4.52 -9.26
CA GLY A 76 1.86 -3.89 -9.15
C GLY A 76 2.82 -4.28 -10.26
N GLY A 77 3.92 -3.54 -10.35
CA GLY A 77 4.92 -3.73 -11.39
C GLY A 77 6.24 -3.05 -11.09
N PHE A 78 7.12 -3.00 -12.09
CA PHE A 78 8.46 -2.47 -11.94
C PHE A 78 8.50 -0.94 -11.90
N LEU A 79 9.33 -0.39 -10.99
CA LEU A 79 9.63 1.03 -10.96
C LEU A 79 10.35 1.46 -12.23
N GLN A 80 9.95 2.60 -12.78
CA GLN A 80 10.63 3.28 -13.87
C GLN A 80 11.62 4.31 -13.30
N LYS A 81 12.64 4.66 -14.09
CA LYS A 81 13.77 5.50 -13.65
C LYS A 81 13.38 6.87 -13.09
N HIS A 82 12.24 7.41 -13.47
CA HIS A 82 11.83 8.79 -13.17
C HIS A 82 10.60 8.88 -12.27
N GLU A 83 10.27 7.80 -11.58
CA GLU A 83 9.15 7.74 -10.63
C GLU A 83 9.62 7.23 -9.27
N ASP A 84 8.96 7.65 -8.21
CA ASP A 84 9.09 7.04 -6.89
C ASP A 84 8.14 5.85 -6.73
N ALA A 85 8.25 5.13 -5.62
CA ALA A 85 7.48 3.91 -5.38
C ALA A 85 5.96 4.16 -5.29
N ILE A 86 5.54 5.32 -4.79
CA ILE A 86 4.11 5.70 -4.73
C ILE A 86 3.59 6.00 -6.13
N GLN A 87 4.35 6.72 -6.93
CA GLN A 87 4.00 7.02 -8.32
C GLN A 87 3.91 5.75 -9.16
N ALA A 88 4.87 4.82 -8.99
CA ALA A 88 4.83 3.52 -9.63
C ALA A 88 3.58 2.72 -9.24
N CYS A 89 3.26 2.67 -7.93
CA CYS A 89 2.06 2.00 -7.44
C CYS A 89 0.79 2.58 -8.08
N ILE A 90 0.65 3.90 -8.13
CA ILE A 90 -0.51 4.57 -8.74
C ILE A 90 -0.62 4.28 -10.23
N ARG A 91 0.49 4.35 -10.97
CA ARG A 91 0.54 4.06 -12.41
C ARG A 91 0.13 2.62 -12.69
N GLU A 92 0.72 1.64 -11.99
CA GLU A 92 0.40 0.21 -12.18
C GLU A 92 -1.08 -0.09 -11.87
N VAL A 93 -1.63 0.55 -10.83
CA VAL A 93 -3.06 0.42 -10.51
C VAL A 93 -3.95 0.96 -11.62
N GLN A 94 -3.57 2.11 -12.21
CA GLN A 94 -4.30 2.67 -13.32
C GLN A 94 -4.21 1.76 -14.57
N GLU A 95 -3.02 1.21 -14.87
CA GLU A 95 -2.77 0.36 -16.03
C GLU A 95 -3.44 -1.01 -15.90
N GLU A 96 -3.31 -1.67 -14.74
CA GLU A 96 -3.80 -3.04 -14.54
C GLU A 96 -5.30 -3.14 -14.19
N VAL A 97 -5.84 -2.16 -13.48
CA VAL A 97 -7.24 -2.23 -12.96
C VAL A 97 -8.09 -0.99 -13.23
N GLY A 98 -7.52 0.05 -13.84
CA GLY A 98 -8.25 1.25 -14.27
C GLY A 98 -8.70 2.16 -13.14
N LEU A 99 -8.13 2.05 -11.93
CA LEU A 99 -8.47 2.90 -10.80
C LEU A 99 -7.54 4.11 -10.70
N GLU A 100 -8.12 5.28 -10.45
CA GLU A 100 -7.37 6.50 -10.13
C GLU A 100 -7.15 6.61 -8.62
N LEU A 101 -5.90 6.70 -8.21
CA LEU A 101 -5.50 6.90 -6.82
C LEU A 101 -4.77 8.24 -6.66
N THR A 102 -4.88 8.83 -5.47
CA THR A 102 -4.08 9.99 -5.09
C THR A 102 -2.98 9.57 -4.12
N PRO A 103 -1.79 10.20 -4.15
CA PRO A 103 -0.67 9.83 -3.26
C PRO A 103 -1.03 9.78 -1.78
N GLN A 104 -1.94 10.65 -1.33
CA GLN A 104 -2.39 10.75 0.07
C GLN A 104 -3.15 9.49 0.55
N LYS A 105 -3.65 8.67 -0.39
CA LYS A 105 -4.35 7.41 -0.09
C LYS A 105 -3.45 6.19 -0.13
N VAL A 106 -2.18 6.37 -0.47
CA VAL A 106 -1.20 5.29 -0.62
C VAL A 106 -0.20 5.36 0.53
N GLU A 107 -0.18 4.35 1.37
CA GLU A 107 0.74 4.24 2.50
C GLU A 107 1.77 3.14 2.23
N GLN A 108 3.06 3.40 2.44
CA GLN A 108 4.05 2.33 2.39
C GLN A 108 3.83 1.34 3.54
N LEU A 109 3.60 0.08 3.19
CA LEU A 109 3.40 -1.02 4.14
C LEU A 109 4.73 -1.58 4.63
N MET A 110 5.55 -2.06 3.70
CA MET A 110 6.83 -2.70 3.98
C MET A 110 7.69 -2.82 2.72
N THR A 111 8.97 -3.08 2.92
CA THR A 111 9.88 -3.49 1.84
C THR A 111 10.23 -4.96 2.03
N VAL A 112 10.15 -5.75 0.96
CA VAL A 112 10.54 -7.17 0.96
C VAL A 112 11.72 -7.37 0.02
N SER A 113 12.83 -7.88 0.56
CA SER A 113 14.08 -8.12 -0.16
C SER A 113 14.60 -9.55 -0.01
N THR A 114 13.72 -10.48 0.33
CA THR A 114 14.08 -11.89 0.53
C THR A 114 14.72 -12.46 -0.75
N PRO A 115 15.93 -13.03 -0.68
CA PRO A 115 16.56 -13.65 -1.85
C PRO A 115 15.67 -14.72 -2.48
N GLY A 116 15.53 -14.66 -3.82
CA GLY A 116 14.74 -15.65 -4.56
C GLY A 116 13.22 -15.47 -4.51
N ARG A 117 12.72 -14.35 -3.94
CA ARG A 117 11.29 -14.04 -3.93
C ARG A 117 10.66 -14.01 -5.33
N ASP A 118 11.43 -13.64 -6.33
CA ASP A 118 11.03 -13.63 -7.73
C ASP A 118 11.99 -14.52 -8.56
N PRO A 119 11.48 -15.52 -9.31
CA PRO A 119 12.34 -16.41 -10.09
C PRO A 119 12.98 -15.75 -11.31
N ARG A 120 12.58 -14.53 -11.65
CA ARG A 120 13.17 -13.79 -12.80
C ARG A 120 14.53 -13.16 -12.49
N GLY A 121 14.86 -12.97 -11.21
CA GLY A 121 16.14 -12.38 -10.81
C GLY A 121 16.12 -11.76 -9.41
N TRP A 122 17.07 -10.88 -9.16
CA TRP A 122 17.12 -10.13 -7.90
C TRP A 122 16.09 -9.00 -7.92
N VAL A 123 15.00 -9.19 -7.21
CA VAL A 123 13.88 -8.25 -7.13
C VAL A 123 13.59 -7.88 -5.68
N ILE A 124 13.43 -6.59 -5.43
CA ILE A 124 12.95 -6.03 -4.16
C ILE A 124 11.57 -5.43 -4.42
N THR A 125 10.59 -5.64 -3.54
CA THR A 125 9.32 -4.91 -3.63
C THR A 125 9.16 -3.91 -2.50
N ILE A 126 8.55 -2.77 -2.83
CA ILE A 126 8.01 -1.79 -1.88
C ILE A 126 6.49 -1.95 -1.92
N ALA A 127 5.97 -2.68 -0.93
CA ALA A 127 4.54 -2.94 -0.81
C ALA A 127 3.83 -1.73 -0.19
N HIS A 128 2.65 -1.41 -0.74
CA HIS A 128 1.81 -0.31 -0.30
C HIS A 128 0.45 -0.79 0.16
N LEU A 129 -0.15 -0.07 1.11
CA LEU A 129 -1.49 -0.30 1.64
C LEU A 129 -2.41 0.81 1.14
N VAL A 130 -3.59 0.42 0.64
CA VAL A 130 -4.59 1.33 0.11
C VAL A 130 -5.98 0.93 0.60
N TYR A 131 -6.80 1.93 0.96
CA TYR A 131 -8.20 1.73 1.28
C TYR A 131 -9.04 2.30 0.13
N LEU A 132 -9.76 1.41 -0.55
CA LEU A 132 -10.59 1.76 -1.70
C LEU A 132 -12.03 2.03 -1.28
N PRO A 133 -12.73 2.96 -1.94
CA PRO A 133 -14.17 3.13 -1.75
C PRO A 133 -14.93 1.88 -2.22
N ALA A 134 -16.14 1.67 -1.68
CA ALA A 134 -16.96 0.51 -2.02
C ALA A 134 -17.26 0.39 -3.52
N GLU A 135 -17.40 1.52 -4.21
CA GLU A 135 -17.66 1.60 -5.65
C GLU A 135 -16.52 1.04 -6.51
N ALA A 136 -15.31 0.92 -5.96
CA ALA A 136 -14.16 0.37 -6.67
C ALA A 136 -14.47 -1.03 -7.25
N VAL A 137 -15.30 -1.83 -6.55
CA VAL A 137 -15.73 -3.17 -7.04
C VAL A 137 -16.41 -3.10 -8.41
N ASN A 138 -17.10 -2.00 -8.71
CA ASN A 138 -17.82 -1.80 -9.97
C ASN A 138 -17.01 -1.06 -11.03
N LEU A 139 -15.90 -0.42 -10.64
CA LEU A 139 -15.10 0.44 -11.51
C LEU A 139 -13.90 -0.29 -12.12
N VAL A 140 -13.37 -1.30 -11.43
CA VAL A 140 -12.19 -2.04 -11.88
C VAL A 140 -12.43 -2.81 -13.17
N ARG A 141 -11.40 -2.84 -14.01
CA ARG A 141 -11.37 -3.60 -15.27
C ARG A 141 -9.99 -4.19 -15.46
N ALA A 142 -9.93 -5.42 -15.94
CA ALA A 142 -8.65 -6.06 -16.25
C ALA A 142 -7.91 -5.30 -17.36
N GLY A 143 -6.69 -4.88 -17.09
CA GLY A 143 -5.75 -4.31 -18.05
C GLY A 143 -5.00 -5.40 -18.85
N ASP A 144 -3.88 -5.00 -19.47
CA ASP A 144 -3.17 -5.83 -20.47
C ASP A 144 -2.59 -7.13 -19.90
N ASP A 145 -1.99 -7.11 -18.71
CA ASP A 145 -1.32 -8.24 -18.08
C ASP A 145 -2.23 -9.06 -17.14
N ALA A 146 -3.36 -8.50 -16.73
CA ALA A 146 -4.35 -9.21 -15.94
C ALA A 146 -5.29 -10.03 -16.84
N LYS A 147 -5.49 -11.30 -16.51
CA LYS A 147 -6.55 -12.11 -17.12
C LYS A 147 -7.91 -11.70 -16.57
N GLU A 148 -7.95 -11.35 -15.31
CA GLU A 148 -9.16 -11.14 -14.53
C GLU A 148 -8.82 -10.30 -13.29
N VAL A 149 -9.67 -9.36 -12.94
CA VAL A 149 -9.64 -8.64 -11.66
C VAL A 149 -10.59 -9.34 -10.69
N LEU A 150 -10.15 -9.60 -9.48
CA LEU A 150 -10.88 -10.34 -8.48
C LEU A 150 -10.92 -9.58 -7.15
N PHE A 151 -11.99 -9.84 -6.39
CA PHE A 151 -12.10 -9.41 -5.00
C PHE A 151 -12.23 -10.62 -4.10
N LEU A 152 -11.19 -10.93 -3.34
CA LEU A 152 -11.21 -11.99 -2.34
C LEU A 152 -11.96 -11.52 -1.10
N ASP A 153 -12.81 -12.36 -0.52
CA ASP A 153 -13.33 -12.13 0.82
C ASP A 153 -12.19 -12.33 1.83
N VAL A 154 -12.07 -11.42 2.81
CA VAL A 154 -11.01 -11.47 3.82
C VAL A 154 -11.60 -11.57 5.21
N ASP A 155 -11.26 -12.65 5.90
CA ASP A 155 -11.48 -12.80 7.34
C ASP A 155 -10.23 -12.33 8.09
N PHE A 156 -10.28 -11.11 8.62
CA PHE A 156 -9.16 -10.55 9.39
C PHE A 156 -8.90 -11.32 10.70
N LYS A 157 -9.92 -11.92 11.32
CA LYS A 157 -9.76 -12.66 12.58
C LYS A 157 -9.00 -13.95 12.38
N GLN A 158 -9.24 -14.63 11.28
CA GLN A 158 -8.54 -15.88 10.93
C GLN A 158 -7.28 -15.62 10.08
N GLY A 159 -7.15 -14.41 9.49
CA GLY A 159 -6.10 -14.12 8.52
C GLY A 159 -6.30 -14.84 7.19
N GLU A 160 -7.54 -15.16 6.83
CA GLU A 160 -7.86 -15.97 5.66
C GLU A 160 -8.39 -15.11 4.51
N CYS A 161 -7.99 -15.46 3.30
CA CYS A 161 -8.58 -14.96 2.06
C CYS A 161 -9.34 -16.07 1.38
N SER A 162 -10.52 -15.79 0.83
CA SER A 162 -11.32 -16.79 0.12
C SER A 162 -11.91 -16.24 -1.17
N LEU A 163 -12.10 -17.14 -2.15
CA LEU A 163 -12.76 -16.86 -3.43
C LEU A 163 -13.85 -17.92 -3.62
N ASP A 164 -15.09 -17.45 -3.82
CA ASP A 164 -16.26 -18.31 -4.03
C ASP A 164 -16.42 -19.38 -2.92
N GLY A 165 -16.09 -19.00 -1.68
CA GLY A 165 -16.17 -19.87 -0.50
C GLY A 165 -14.99 -20.84 -0.33
N ARG A 166 -14.00 -20.87 -1.24
CA ARG A 166 -12.76 -21.63 -1.08
C ARG A 166 -11.69 -20.76 -0.44
N VAL A 167 -11.16 -21.18 0.70
CA VAL A 167 -9.99 -20.54 1.33
C VAL A 167 -8.76 -20.74 0.44
N LEU A 168 -8.02 -19.66 0.23
CA LEU A 168 -6.78 -19.64 -0.55
C LEU A 168 -5.57 -19.80 0.37
N THR A 169 -4.55 -20.48 -0.13
CA THR A 169 -3.27 -20.71 0.55
C THR A 169 -2.14 -19.97 -0.16
N ALA A 170 -0.94 -19.98 0.39
CA ALA A 170 0.24 -19.42 -0.26
C ALA A 170 0.48 -19.99 -1.67
N GLU A 171 0.09 -21.24 -1.94
CA GLU A 171 0.22 -21.87 -3.26
C GLU A 171 -0.70 -21.27 -4.33
N ASP A 172 -1.81 -20.64 -3.92
CA ASP A 172 -2.74 -19.97 -4.82
C ASP A 172 -2.25 -18.59 -5.22
N PHE A 173 -1.34 -18.00 -4.43
CA PHE A 173 -0.77 -16.68 -4.70
C PHE A 173 0.52 -16.79 -5.53
N ALA A 174 0.78 -15.73 -6.27
CA ALA A 174 2.03 -15.55 -6.99
C ALA A 174 3.10 -15.04 -6.03
N PHE A 175 4.34 -15.45 -6.26
CA PHE A 175 5.49 -14.99 -5.49
C PHE A 175 5.29 -15.16 -3.97
N ASP A 176 5.62 -14.12 -3.21
CA ASP A 176 5.42 -13.98 -1.76
C ASP A 176 4.23 -13.05 -1.42
N HIS A 177 3.28 -12.89 -2.34
CA HIS A 177 2.16 -11.97 -2.15
C HIS A 177 1.22 -12.39 -1.01
N TYR A 178 1.12 -13.70 -0.72
CA TYR A 178 0.37 -14.20 0.43
C TYR A 178 0.95 -13.66 1.75
N GLU A 179 2.26 -13.73 1.90
CA GLU A 179 2.97 -13.24 3.09
C GLU A 179 2.81 -11.72 3.25
N ILE A 180 2.86 -10.96 2.15
CA ILE A 180 2.61 -9.51 2.17
C ILE A 180 1.19 -9.20 2.64
N VAL A 181 0.19 -9.96 2.19
CA VAL A 181 -1.20 -9.82 2.65
C VAL A 181 -1.31 -10.14 4.14
N GLN A 182 -0.67 -11.22 4.62
CA GLN A 182 -0.67 -11.57 6.05
C GLN A 182 -0.06 -10.45 6.91
N GLU A 183 1.04 -9.85 6.47
CA GLU A 183 1.66 -8.73 7.18
C GLU A 183 0.79 -7.46 7.16
N SER A 184 0.03 -7.24 6.09
CA SER A 184 -0.92 -6.11 6.03
C SER A 184 -2.06 -6.25 7.04
N ILE A 185 -2.60 -7.46 7.19
CA ILE A 185 -3.63 -7.76 8.20
C ILE A 185 -3.09 -7.48 9.61
N LYS A 186 -1.91 -8.00 9.94
CA LYS A 186 -1.24 -7.74 11.23
C LYS A 186 -0.98 -6.24 11.45
N ARG A 187 -0.54 -5.53 10.41
CA ARG A 187 -0.29 -4.09 10.47
C ARG A 187 -1.55 -3.31 10.79
N ILE A 188 -2.66 -3.60 10.13
CA ILE A 188 -3.95 -2.95 10.37
C ILE A 188 -4.43 -3.23 11.79
N GLN A 189 -4.42 -4.51 12.20
CA GLN A 189 -4.80 -4.92 13.56
C GLN A 189 -3.94 -4.29 14.65
N GLY A 190 -2.61 -4.23 14.45
CA GLY A 190 -1.68 -3.61 15.38
C GLY A 190 -1.83 -2.11 15.55
N ARG A 191 -2.52 -1.44 14.62
CA ARG A 191 -2.74 0.02 14.63
C ARG A 191 -4.14 0.44 15.09
N LEU A 192 -5.05 -0.50 15.32
CA LEU A 192 -6.44 -0.21 15.65
C LEU A 192 -6.62 0.86 16.73
N ALA A 193 -5.79 0.86 17.76
CA ALA A 193 -5.94 1.75 18.92
C ALA A 193 -5.36 3.15 18.72
N TRP A 194 -4.38 3.35 17.82
CA TRP A 194 -3.60 4.59 17.77
C TRP A 194 -3.47 5.21 16.37
N ASN A 195 -3.76 4.46 15.32
CA ASN A 195 -3.78 4.95 13.94
C ASN A 195 -4.85 4.19 13.12
N PRO A 196 -6.15 4.48 13.33
CA PRO A 196 -7.25 3.72 12.74
C PRO A 196 -7.53 4.13 11.28
N THR A 197 -6.51 4.15 10.42
CA THR A 197 -6.65 4.50 8.99
C THR A 197 -7.60 3.58 8.24
N PHE A 198 -7.87 2.38 8.74
CA PHE A 198 -8.87 1.47 8.20
C PHE A 198 -10.30 2.08 8.17
N LEU A 199 -10.57 3.14 8.94
CA LEU A 199 -11.86 3.86 8.86
C LEU A 199 -12.08 4.53 7.50
N HIS A 200 -11.02 4.73 6.69
CA HIS A 200 -11.14 5.16 5.29
C HIS A 200 -11.83 4.13 4.38
N LEU A 201 -12.06 2.91 4.86
CA LEU A 201 -12.90 1.91 4.19
C LEU A 201 -14.39 2.25 4.25
N LEU A 202 -14.80 3.17 5.13
CA LEU A 202 -16.19 3.61 5.23
C LEU A 202 -16.46 4.73 4.25
N GLU A 203 -17.63 4.67 3.63
CA GLU A 203 -18.18 5.77 2.85
C GLU A 203 -18.55 6.93 3.79
N GLU A 204 -18.06 8.12 3.50
CA GLU A 204 -18.36 9.31 4.28
C GLU A 204 -19.59 10.05 3.74
N PRO A 205 -20.47 10.54 4.64
CA PRO A 205 -20.40 10.42 6.10
C PRO A 205 -21.00 9.10 6.64
N PHE A 206 -20.33 8.48 7.60
CA PHE A 206 -20.71 7.22 8.23
C PHE A 206 -21.33 7.40 9.62
N THR A 207 -22.03 6.39 10.12
CA THR A 207 -22.56 6.34 11.48
C THR A 207 -21.62 5.56 12.41
N VAL A 208 -21.70 5.82 13.72
CA VAL A 208 -20.99 5.02 14.73
C VAL A 208 -21.30 3.53 14.61
N TYR A 209 -22.51 3.17 14.19
CA TYR A 209 -22.89 1.78 14.00
C TYR A 209 -22.09 1.13 12.86
N GLU A 210 -22.05 1.76 11.67
CA GLU A 210 -21.27 1.28 10.52
C GLU A 210 -19.78 1.15 10.86
N ALA A 211 -19.25 2.15 11.58
CA ALA A 211 -17.85 2.12 12.01
C ALA A 211 -17.58 1.01 13.05
N THR A 212 -18.50 0.74 13.98
CA THR A 212 -18.36 -0.34 14.94
C THR A 212 -18.40 -1.71 14.27
N GLU A 213 -19.28 -1.90 13.28
CA GLU A 213 -19.32 -3.14 12.48
C GLU A 213 -17.97 -3.39 11.81
N LEU A 214 -17.39 -2.38 11.15
CA LEU A 214 -16.08 -2.51 10.52
C LEU A 214 -14.96 -2.84 11.51
N VAL A 215 -14.91 -2.12 12.66
CA VAL A 215 -13.92 -2.39 13.72
C VAL A 215 -14.01 -3.83 14.18
N ASN A 216 -15.24 -4.35 14.40
CA ASN A 216 -15.46 -5.69 14.92
C ASN A 216 -15.12 -6.81 13.91
N LEU A 217 -15.09 -6.50 12.62
CA LEU A 217 -14.59 -7.43 11.60
C LEU A 217 -13.04 -7.51 11.62
N ILE A 218 -12.38 -6.40 11.94
CA ILE A 218 -10.92 -6.32 11.89
C ILE A 218 -10.28 -6.76 13.22
N HIS A 219 -10.93 -6.45 14.37
CA HIS A 219 -10.34 -6.69 15.68
C HIS A 219 -10.20 -8.21 15.96
N PRO A 220 -8.99 -8.72 16.28
CA PRO A 220 -8.75 -10.16 16.39
C PRO A 220 -9.52 -10.80 17.56
N ASP A 221 -9.48 -10.19 18.75
CA ASP A 221 -9.84 -10.85 20.00
C ASP A 221 -11.03 -10.22 20.73
N LYS A 222 -11.49 -9.04 20.30
CA LYS A 222 -12.44 -8.26 21.12
C LYS A 222 -13.41 -7.46 20.29
N GLU A 223 -14.68 -7.60 20.62
CA GLU A 223 -15.73 -6.74 20.04
C GLU A 223 -15.85 -5.43 20.84
N ILE A 224 -15.98 -4.33 20.11
CA ILE A 224 -16.26 -3.01 20.67
C ILE A 224 -17.77 -2.79 20.63
N LEU A 225 -18.35 -2.33 21.73
CA LEU A 225 -19.74 -1.91 21.75
C LEU A 225 -19.89 -0.56 21.07
N THR A 226 -21.00 -0.34 20.37
CA THR A 226 -21.29 0.91 19.65
C THR A 226 -21.19 2.16 20.53
N ASN A 227 -21.59 2.08 21.80
CA ASN A 227 -21.48 3.20 22.75
C ASN A 227 -20.04 3.51 23.17
N ASN A 228 -19.10 2.62 22.96
CA ASN A 228 -17.69 2.79 23.28
C ASN A 228 -16.86 3.29 22.08
N PHE A 229 -17.42 3.30 20.88
CA PHE A 229 -16.69 3.70 19.67
C PHE A 229 -16.07 5.11 19.81
N LEU A 230 -16.89 6.10 20.20
CA LEU A 230 -16.41 7.48 20.34
C LEU A 230 -15.43 7.69 21.52
N VAL A 231 -15.44 6.80 22.51
CA VAL A 231 -14.45 6.81 23.57
C VAL A 231 -13.07 6.43 23.02
N THR A 232 -13.04 5.47 22.11
CA THR A 232 -11.78 4.97 21.51
C THR A 232 -11.33 5.81 20.31
N TYR A 233 -12.26 6.19 19.43
CA TYR A 233 -11.95 6.76 18.12
C TYR A 233 -12.46 8.20 17.93
N GLY A 234 -13.07 8.82 18.94
CA GLY A 234 -13.65 10.16 18.82
C GLY A 234 -12.65 11.26 18.49
N SER A 235 -11.34 11.09 18.81
CA SER A 235 -10.28 12.03 18.44
C SER A 235 -9.98 12.03 16.93
N TYR A 236 -10.31 10.94 16.23
CA TYR A 236 -10.02 10.73 14.81
C TYR A 236 -11.18 11.08 13.89
N VAL A 237 -12.36 11.33 14.43
CA VAL A 237 -13.57 11.60 13.65
C VAL A 237 -14.24 12.89 14.09
N GLU A 238 -14.95 13.56 13.19
CA GLU A 238 -15.76 14.73 13.51
C GLU A 238 -17.22 14.54 13.10
N GLU A 239 -18.13 15.07 13.91
CA GLU A 239 -19.57 15.04 13.63
C GLU A 239 -19.90 16.03 12.51
N VAL A 240 -20.56 15.56 11.45
CA VAL A 240 -20.89 16.38 10.27
C VAL A 240 -22.38 16.47 9.98
N GLY A 241 -23.21 15.67 10.64
CA GLY A 241 -24.65 15.72 10.38
C GLY A 241 -25.46 14.62 11.04
N VAL A 242 -26.63 14.37 10.46
CA VAL A 242 -27.59 13.38 10.95
C VAL A 242 -28.22 12.62 9.78
N LYS A 243 -28.08 11.29 9.79
CA LYS A 243 -28.75 10.39 8.83
C LYS A 243 -30.13 10.00 9.38
N ARG A 244 -31.17 10.28 8.61
CA ARG A 244 -32.56 9.85 8.94
C ARG A 244 -32.82 8.51 8.28
N VAL A 245 -33.15 7.52 9.08
CA VAL A 245 -33.55 6.19 8.61
C VAL A 245 -35.07 6.04 8.88
N PRO A 246 -35.90 5.65 7.90
CA PRO A 246 -37.31 5.46 8.10
C PRO A 246 -37.59 4.52 9.29
N LYS A 247 -38.56 4.92 10.16
CA LYS A 247 -38.96 4.17 11.36
C LYS A 247 -37.87 3.96 12.44
N LYS A 248 -36.71 4.64 12.35
CA LYS A 248 -35.68 4.62 13.39
C LYS A 248 -35.34 6.05 13.87
N LYS A 249 -34.77 6.17 15.06
CA LYS A 249 -34.27 7.46 15.55
C LYS A 249 -33.14 7.96 14.61
N PRO A 250 -33.07 9.29 14.33
CA PRO A 250 -31.98 9.87 13.59
C PRO A 250 -30.65 9.50 14.23
N ARG A 251 -29.64 9.20 13.41
CA ARG A 251 -28.28 8.86 13.86
C ARG A 251 -27.33 9.95 13.45
N LYS A 252 -26.44 10.35 14.36
CA LYS A 252 -25.33 11.25 14.06
C LYS A 252 -24.40 10.60 13.04
N THR A 253 -23.88 11.42 12.14
CA THR A 253 -22.92 11.01 11.13
C THR A 253 -21.59 11.71 11.31
N TYR A 254 -20.54 11.03 10.94
CA TYR A 254 -19.15 11.40 11.17
C TYR A 254 -18.36 11.27 9.88
N ARG A 255 -17.24 11.99 9.81
CA ARG A 255 -16.21 11.79 8.81
C ARG A 255 -14.84 11.69 9.49
N TRP A 256 -13.87 11.19 8.79
CA TRP A 256 -12.49 11.22 9.21
C TRP A 256 -12.01 12.66 9.40
N LYS A 257 -11.26 12.89 10.46
CA LYS A 257 -10.68 14.18 10.76
C LYS A 257 -9.35 14.30 10.02
N GLU A 258 -9.27 15.18 9.04
CA GLU A 258 -7.99 15.49 8.42
C GLU A 258 -7.04 16.02 9.50
N SER A 259 -5.91 15.34 9.70
CA SER A 259 -4.89 15.82 10.61
C SER A 259 -4.31 17.13 10.05
N GLU A 260 -4.32 18.21 10.83
CA GLU A 260 -3.65 19.49 10.51
C GLU A 260 -2.11 19.35 10.49
N GLY A 261 -1.56 18.30 9.91
CA GLY A 261 -0.14 17.98 10.06
C GLY A 261 0.57 17.33 8.88
N GLN A 262 -0.01 17.37 7.67
CA GLN A 262 0.72 17.02 6.45
C GLN A 262 0.55 18.12 5.40
N LYS A 263 0.96 19.34 5.80
CA LYS A 263 1.42 20.34 4.83
C LYS A 263 2.95 20.28 4.93
N ASP A 264 3.52 19.51 3.96
CA ASP A 264 4.80 19.84 3.31
C ASP A 264 5.12 18.78 2.25
#